data_940753638c7cea7bfb34b3851344fe11
#
_entry.id   940753638c7cea7bfb34b3851344fe11
#
_cell.length_a   1.000
_cell.length_b   1.000
_cell.length_c   1.000
_cell.angle_alpha   90.00
_cell.angle_beta   90.00
_cell.angle_gamma   90.00
#
_symmetry.space_group_name_H-M   'P 1'
#
loop_
_entity.id
_entity.type
_entity.pdbx_description
1 polymer ?
#
loop_
_entity_poly.entity_id
_entity_poly.type
_entity_poly.pdbx_seq_one_letter_code
_entity_poly.pdbx_strand_id
1 'polypeptide(L)'
;MEALESITVGTLNLIESIRFLDREIRFYNAGSSECFGDTGELAADENTPFRPRSAYAVAKAAAFWEVANYREAYDLYACSGILFNHESPLRPERFVTQKIVAAACRIVAGSKEKLSLGNVSIQRDWGWAPEYVEAMWRMLQQEEPEYYVIATGKRHSLEEFVETVFSSVGLNWRDHVILDPTLLRPMDIMAGWGNPAKACGKLGWQAQYKMHDVVRMMVETQSTAAAVL
;
A
#
# COMPACT_ATOMS: atom_id res chain seq x y z
N MET A 1 15.41 -7.43 -13.05
CA MET A 1 14.79 -7.76 -14.35
C MET A 1 13.29 -8.00 -14.17
N GLU A 2 12.88 -9.00 -13.39
CA GLU A 2 11.46 -9.38 -13.18
C GLU A 2 10.50 -8.22 -12.86
N ALA A 3 10.87 -7.32 -11.94
CA ALA A 3 10.01 -6.17 -11.60
C ALA A 3 9.83 -5.19 -12.78
N LEU A 4 10.85 -4.95 -13.59
CA LEU A 4 10.76 -4.10 -14.78
C LEU A 4 9.93 -4.77 -15.88
N GLU A 5 10.13 -6.06 -16.11
CA GLU A 5 9.36 -6.81 -17.12
C GLU A 5 7.88 -6.88 -16.76
N SER A 6 7.55 -7.27 -15.53
CA SER A 6 6.14 -7.45 -15.15
C SER A 6 5.39 -6.14 -14.93
N ILE A 7 6.05 -5.09 -14.43
CA ILE A 7 5.40 -3.82 -14.12
C ILE A 7 5.48 -2.87 -15.31
N THR A 8 6.70 -2.47 -15.72
CA THR A 8 6.89 -1.46 -16.75
C THR A 8 6.49 -1.98 -18.13
N VAL A 9 7.11 -3.07 -18.59
CA VAL A 9 6.78 -3.66 -19.89
C VAL A 9 5.35 -4.19 -19.93
N GLY A 10 4.86 -4.77 -18.82
CA GLY A 10 3.47 -5.21 -18.70
C GLY A 10 2.47 -4.06 -18.87
N THR A 11 2.71 -2.92 -18.21
CA THR A 11 1.88 -1.72 -18.36
C THR A 11 1.93 -1.18 -19.79
N LEU A 12 3.13 -1.09 -20.38
CA LEU A 12 3.33 -0.64 -21.76
C LEU A 12 2.55 -1.53 -22.75
N ASN A 13 2.64 -2.85 -22.62
CA ASN A 13 1.92 -3.77 -23.48
C ASN A 13 0.40 -3.60 -23.41
N LEU A 14 -0.14 -3.38 -22.22
CA LEU A 14 -1.58 -3.16 -22.02
C LEU A 14 -2.03 -1.84 -22.65
N ILE A 15 -1.33 -0.74 -22.39
CA ILE A 15 -1.73 0.57 -22.88
C ILE A 15 -1.53 0.70 -24.41
N GLU A 16 -0.51 0.05 -24.97
CA GLU A 16 -0.34 -0.08 -26.43
C GLU A 16 -1.48 -0.90 -27.05
N SER A 17 -1.89 -1.98 -26.41
CA SER A 17 -3.03 -2.76 -26.89
C SER A 17 -4.32 -1.94 -26.93
N ILE A 18 -4.57 -1.12 -25.91
CA ILE A 18 -5.71 -0.17 -25.88
C ILE A 18 -5.59 0.83 -27.04
N ARG A 19 -4.42 1.43 -27.22
CA ARG A 19 -4.18 2.40 -28.29
C ARG A 19 -4.47 1.84 -29.68
N PHE A 20 -4.16 0.58 -29.93
CA PHE A 20 -4.34 -0.07 -31.24
C PHE A 20 -5.72 -0.68 -31.42
N LEU A 21 -6.33 -1.23 -30.39
CA LEU A 21 -7.57 -2.00 -30.50
C LEU A 21 -8.83 -1.15 -30.29
N ASP A 22 -8.86 -0.39 -29.21
CA ASP A 22 -10.01 0.41 -28.84
C ASP A 22 -9.62 1.52 -27.85
N ARG A 23 -9.62 2.76 -28.31
CA ARG A 23 -9.25 3.94 -27.50
C ARG A 23 -10.29 4.35 -26.46
N GLU A 24 -11.50 3.82 -26.53
CA GLU A 24 -12.57 4.12 -25.58
C GLU A 24 -12.43 3.34 -24.27
N ILE A 25 -11.53 2.35 -24.23
CA ILE A 25 -11.27 1.57 -23.01
C ILE A 25 -10.62 2.47 -21.96
N ARG A 26 -11.27 2.56 -20.81
CA ARG A 26 -10.75 3.28 -19.64
C ARG A 26 -9.72 2.42 -18.90
N PHE A 27 -8.53 2.94 -18.75
CA PHE A 27 -7.39 2.23 -18.15
C PHE A 27 -7.02 2.81 -16.78
N TYR A 28 -6.89 1.93 -15.78
CA TYR A 28 -6.39 2.27 -14.46
C TYR A 28 -5.03 1.59 -14.21
N ASN A 29 -4.04 2.40 -13.82
CA ASN A 29 -2.74 1.91 -13.38
C ASN A 29 -2.63 2.00 -11.85
N ALA A 30 -2.34 0.87 -11.20
CA ALA A 30 -2.03 0.83 -9.78
C ALA A 30 -0.58 1.30 -9.55
N GLY A 31 -0.39 2.57 -9.28
CA GLY A 31 0.87 3.16 -8.82
C GLY A 31 1.20 2.76 -7.39
N SER A 32 2.32 3.27 -6.87
CA SER A 32 2.79 2.97 -5.51
C SER A 32 3.41 4.20 -4.86
N SER A 33 3.12 4.41 -3.59
CA SER A 33 3.76 5.44 -2.75
C SER A 33 5.27 5.27 -2.62
N GLU A 34 5.81 4.06 -2.86
CA GLU A 34 7.26 3.84 -2.89
C GLU A 34 7.97 4.68 -3.96
N CYS A 35 7.24 5.15 -4.98
CA CYS A 35 7.79 6.08 -5.98
C CYS A 35 8.30 7.38 -5.35
N PHE A 36 7.67 7.87 -4.29
CA PHE A 36 8.12 9.07 -3.57
C PHE A 36 9.43 8.86 -2.79
N GLY A 37 9.74 7.61 -2.41
CA GLY A 37 10.81 7.30 -1.47
C GLY A 37 10.44 7.74 -0.05
N ASP A 38 11.40 8.31 0.66
CA ASP A 38 11.19 8.80 2.03
C ASP A 38 10.51 10.18 2.01
N THR A 39 9.32 10.26 2.59
CA THR A 39 8.55 11.51 2.64
C THR A 39 8.90 12.38 3.85
N GLY A 40 9.64 11.84 4.82
CA GLY A 40 10.00 12.57 6.04
C GLY A 40 8.79 13.11 6.79
N GLU A 41 8.87 14.37 7.18
CA GLU A 41 7.80 15.04 7.94
C GLU A 41 6.65 15.57 7.08
N LEU A 42 6.80 15.60 5.75
CA LEU A 42 5.79 16.13 4.84
C LEU A 42 5.01 15.00 4.17
N ALA A 43 3.68 15.09 4.20
CA ALA A 43 2.83 14.18 3.45
C ALA A 43 3.05 14.37 1.95
N ALA A 44 3.29 13.28 1.22
CA ALA A 44 3.40 13.35 -0.23
C ALA A 44 2.03 13.61 -0.88
N ASP A 45 2.00 14.50 -1.83
CA ASP A 45 0.87 14.78 -2.71
C ASP A 45 1.24 14.56 -4.18
N GLU A 46 0.35 14.92 -5.09
CA GLU A 46 0.53 14.76 -6.53
C GLU A 46 1.67 15.63 -7.12
N ASN A 47 2.13 16.65 -6.39
CA ASN A 47 3.23 17.54 -6.80
C ASN A 47 4.58 17.09 -6.22
N THR A 48 4.57 16.11 -5.31
CA THR A 48 5.79 15.63 -4.66
C THR A 48 6.66 14.85 -5.66
N PRO A 49 7.94 15.24 -5.85
CA PRO A 49 8.83 14.56 -6.78
C PRO A 49 9.07 13.09 -6.42
N PHE A 50 9.10 12.21 -7.42
CA PHE A 50 9.48 10.82 -7.25
C PHE A 50 10.98 10.68 -6.95
N ARG A 51 11.32 9.86 -5.95
CA ARG A 51 12.69 9.52 -5.51
C ARG A 51 12.76 8.03 -5.15
N PRO A 52 12.49 7.13 -6.12
CA PRO A 52 12.39 5.69 -5.85
C PRO A 52 13.69 5.12 -5.29
N ARG A 53 13.57 4.22 -4.29
CA ARG A 53 14.71 3.62 -3.58
C ARG A 53 14.82 2.10 -3.74
N SER A 54 14.01 1.50 -4.60
CA SER A 54 14.05 0.05 -4.89
C SER A 54 13.78 -0.20 -6.38
N ALA A 55 14.19 -1.37 -6.88
CA ALA A 55 13.89 -1.77 -8.26
C ALA A 55 12.36 -1.81 -8.53
N TYR A 56 11.58 -2.20 -7.52
CA TYR A 56 10.12 -2.14 -7.58
C TYR A 56 9.62 -0.71 -7.73
N ALA A 57 10.09 0.21 -6.90
CA ALA A 57 9.69 1.61 -6.94
C ALA A 57 10.08 2.29 -8.26
N VAL A 58 11.28 1.96 -8.82
CA VAL A 58 11.71 2.43 -10.14
C VAL A 58 10.75 1.94 -11.22
N ALA A 59 10.39 0.64 -11.21
CA ALA A 59 9.47 0.08 -12.19
C ALA A 59 8.06 0.72 -12.09
N LYS A 60 7.57 0.97 -10.87
CA LYS A 60 6.28 1.65 -10.66
C LYS A 60 6.32 3.11 -11.11
N ALA A 61 7.43 3.83 -10.89
CA ALA A 61 7.61 5.19 -11.36
C ALA A 61 7.67 5.26 -12.90
N ALA A 62 8.35 4.32 -13.55
CA ALA A 62 8.36 4.22 -15.01
C ALA A 62 6.95 3.99 -15.57
N ALA A 63 6.22 3.00 -15.04
CA ALA A 63 4.85 2.72 -15.47
C ALA A 63 3.91 3.92 -15.26
N PHE A 64 4.08 4.68 -14.17
CA PHE A 64 3.33 5.91 -13.93
C PHE A 64 3.55 6.94 -15.04
N TRP A 65 4.81 7.17 -15.43
CA TRP A 65 5.15 8.14 -16.47
C TRP A 65 4.78 7.65 -17.86
N GLU A 66 4.83 6.35 -18.15
CA GLU A 66 4.28 5.78 -19.39
C GLU A 66 2.78 6.09 -19.53
N VAL A 67 2.00 5.82 -18.49
CA VAL A 67 0.56 6.10 -18.48
C VAL A 67 0.27 7.59 -18.65
N ALA A 68 1.02 8.47 -17.97
CA ALA A 68 0.87 9.91 -18.13
C ALA A 68 1.18 10.36 -19.58
N ASN A 69 2.28 9.84 -20.15
CA ASN A 69 2.67 10.15 -21.53
C ASN A 69 1.62 9.69 -22.54
N TYR A 70 1.10 8.46 -22.41
CA TYR A 70 0.08 7.94 -23.33
C TYR A 70 -1.24 8.68 -23.23
N ARG A 71 -1.65 9.11 -22.03
CA ARG A 71 -2.80 10.00 -21.86
C ARG A 71 -2.63 11.30 -22.63
N GLU A 72 -1.46 11.94 -22.50
CA GLU A 72 -1.21 13.24 -23.09
C GLU A 72 -0.94 13.16 -24.61
N ALA A 73 -0.19 12.15 -25.06
CA ALA A 73 0.23 12.03 -26.45
C ALA A 73 -0.85 11.43 -27.37
N TYR A 74 -1.71 10.57 -26.84
CA TYR A 74 -2.67 9.81 -27.64
C TYR A 74 -4.13 10.02 -27.21
N ASP A 75 -4.38 10.92 -26.26
CA ASP A 75 -5.72 11.22 -25.74
C ASP A 75 -6.47 9.97 -25.23
N LEU A 76 -5.71 9.09 -24.52
CA LEU A 76 -6.28 7.89 -23.93
C LEU A 76 -6.87 8.19 -22.56
N TYR A 77 -8.02 7.59 -22.25
CA TYR A 77 -8.51 7.62 -20.89
C TYR A 77 -7.67 6.69 -20.00
N ALA A 78 -6.58 7.23 -19.45
CA ALA A 78 -5.62 6.49 -18.63
C ALA A 78 -5.29 7.25 -17.34
N CYS A 79 -5.65 6.67 -16.20
CA CYS A 79 -5.46 7.25 -14.87
C CYS A 79 -4.53 6.40 -13.99
N SER A 80 -3.90 7.02 -12.98
CA SER A 80 -3.01 6.33 -12.04
C SER A 80 -3.35 6.68 -10.60
N GLY A 81 -3.59 5.66 -9.76
CA GLY A 81 -3.66 5.82 -8.30
C GLY A 81 -2.30 5.59 -7.67
N ILE A 82 -1.75 6.59 -6.97
CA ILE A 82 -0.51 6.45 -6.20
C ILE A 82 -0.90 5.95 -4.81
N LEU A 83 -0.91 4.63 -4.66
CA LEU A 83 -1.49 3.96 -3.49
C LEU A 83 -0.49 3.88 -2.34
N PHE A 84 -0.89 4.36 -1.17
CA PHE A 84 -0.20 4.09 0.08
C PHE A 84 -0.53 2.69 0.60
N ASN A 85 0.07 2.27 1.71
CA ASN A 85 -0.13 0.91 2.20
C ASN A 85 -1.61 0.66 2.51
N HIS A 86 -2.12 -0.44 2.02
CA HIS A 86 -3.50 -0.86 2.24
C HIS A 86 -3.56 -2.35 2.48
N GLU A 87 -4.28 -2.73 3.49
CA GLU A 87 -4.27 -4.07 4.04
C GLU A 87 -5.65 -4.73 3.96
N SER A 88 -5.65 -6.04 3.97
CA SER A 88 -6.84 -6.87 4.09
C SER A 88 -6.46 -8.25 4.64
N PRO A 89 -7.44 -9.07 5.08
CA PRO A 89 -7.19 -10.47 5.46
C PRO A 89 -6.62 -11.34 4.32
N LEU A 90 -6.75 -10.91 3.08
CA LEU A 90 -6.19 -11.61 1.91
C LEU A 90 -4.69 -11.34 1.70
N ARG A 91 -4.09 -10.46 2.52
CA ARG A 91 -2.66 -10.14 2.42
C ARG A 91 -1.82 -11.39 2.75
N PRO A 92 -0.87 -11.81 1.90
CA PRO A 92 0.00 -12.95 2.22
C PRO A 92 0.92 -12.69 3.43
N GLU A 93 1.22 -13.73 4.22
CA GLU A 93 2.09 -13.64 5.42
C GLU A 93 3.52 -13.19 5.14
N ARG A 94 3.99 -13.20 3.89
CA ARG A 94 5.29 -12.61 3.53
C ARG A 94 5.36 -11.09 3.75
N PHE A 95 4.22 -10.42 3.88
CA PHE A 95 4.14 -8.99 4.21
C PHE A 95 4.08 -8.79 5.72
N VAL A 96 4.81 -7.78 6.20
CA VAL A 96 5.04 -7.57 7.63
C VAL A 96 3.74 -7.43 8.45
N THR A 97 2.74 -6.74 7.93
CA THR A 97 1.44 -6.54 8.60
C THR A 97 0.72 -7.86 8.85
N GLN A 98 0.56 -8.69 7.81
CA GLN A 98 -0.07 -10.00 7.94
C GLN A 98 0.78 -10.97 8.76
N LYS A 99 2.12 -10.92 8.63
CA LYS A 99 3.04 -11.70 9.45
C LYS A 99 2.83 -11.43 10.95
N ILE A 100 2.65 -10.16 11.33
CA ILE A 100 2.41 -9.76 12.73
C ILE A 100 1.06 -10.29 13.22
N VAL A 101 0.00 -10.07 12.44
CA VAL A 101 -1.36 -10.52 12.80
C VAL A 101 -1.41 -12.04 12.95
N ALA A 102 -0.89 -12.78 11.97
CA ALA A 102 -0.89 -14.24 12.00
C ALA A 102 -0.08 -14.79 13.18
N ALA A 103 1.11 -14.23 13.46
CA ALA A 103 1.93 -14.63 14.60
C ALA A 103 1.21 -14.37 15.93
N ALA A 104 0.61 -13.21 16.14
CA ALA A 104 -0.12 -12.88 17.35
C ALA A 104 -1.29 -13.86 17.60
N CYS A 105 -2.06 -14.18 16.53
CA CYS A 105 -3.15 -15.16 16.61
C CYS A 105 -2.65 -16.57 16.91
N ARG A 106 -1.51 -17.01 16.37
CA ARG A 106 -0.92 -18.32 16.71
C ARG A 106 -0.40 -18.34 18.16
N ILE A 107 0.23 -17.26 18.61
CA ILE A 107 0.77 -17.17 19.98
C ILE A 107 -0.36 -17.21 21.01
N VAL A 108 -1.44 -16.46 20.83
CA VAL A 108 -2.58 -16.51 21.74
C VAL A 108 -3.26 -17.90 21.74
N ALA A 109 -3.19 -18.63 20.63
CA ALA A 109 -3.65 -20.03 20.54
C ALA A 109 -2.68 -21.05 21.15
N GLY A 110 -1.58 -20.60 21.78
CA GLY A 110 -0.65 -21.46 22.53
C GLY A 110 0.69 -21.73 21.83
N SER A 111 0.98 -21.16 20.65
CA SER A 111 2.29 -21.25 20.04
C SER A 111 3.36 -20.60 20.91
N LYS A 112 4.52 -21.25 21.00
CA LYS A 112 5.70 -20.73 21.71
C LYS A 112 6.69 -20.01 20.80
N GLU A 113 6.30 -19.73 19.57
CA GLU A 113 7.14 -19.01 18.63
C GLU A 113 7.46 -17.59 19.09
N LYS A 114 8.57 -17.05 18.60
CA LYS A 114 8.92 -15.63 18.71
C LYS A 114 8.87 -15.00 17.32
N LEU A 115 8.26 -13.84 17.24
CA LEU A 115 8.18 -13.09 16.00
C LEU A 115 9.44 -12.25 15.82
N SER A 116 10.26 -12.55 14.79
CA SER A 116 11.43 -11.72 14.45
C SER A 116 11.03 -10.60 13.50
N LEU A 117 11.33 -9.36 13.89
CA LEU A 117 11.12 -8.14 13.10
C LEU A 117 12.44 -7.36 12.98
N GLY A 118 12.58 -6.61 11.88
CA GLY A 118 13.69 -5.67 11.69
C GLY A 118 13.39 -4.32 12.36
N ASN A 119 13.47 -3.24 11.58
CA ASN A 119 13.24 -1.89 12.07
C ASN A 119 11.75 -1.61 12.33
N VAL A 120 11.37 -1.45 13.57
CA VAL A 120 9.98 -1.12 13.97
C VAL A 120 9.70 0.37 14.05
N SER A 121 10.72 1.23 13.92
CA SER A 121 10.56 2.68 13.95
C SER A 121 10.10 3.28 12.60
N ILE A 122 10.09 2.49 11.54
CA ILE A 122 9.57 2.92 10.24
C ILE A 122 8.10 3.33 10.35
N GLN A 123 7.72 4.37 9.64
CA GLN A 123 6.36 4.90 9.67
C GLN A 123 5.68 4.72 8.31
N ARG A 124 4.43 4.30 8.32
CA ARG A 124 3.61 4.12 7.12
C ARG A 124 2.19 4.64 7.34
N ASP A 125 1.55 4.92 6.24
CA ASP A 125 0.12 5.21 6.15
C ASP A 125 -0.59 3.90 5.76
N TRP A 126 -1.36 3.32 6.67
CA TRP A 126 -2.07 2.06 6.46
C TRP A 126 -3.58 2.28 6.39
N GLY A 127 -4.17 1.93 5.24
CA GLY A 127 -5.60 1.96 4.98
C GLY A 127 -6.20 0.57 4.76
N TRP A 128 -7.49 0.54 4.48
CA TRP A 128 -8.25 -0.67 4.21
C TRP A 128 -8.42 -0.89 2.71
N ALA A 129 -7.99 -2.05 2.20
CA ALA A 129 -7.94 -2.32 0.77
C ALA A 129 -9.27 -2.16 0.03
N PRO A 130 -10.44 -2.58 0.55
CA PRO A 130 -11.72 -2.33 -0.11
C PRO A 130 -12.02 -0.86 -0.40
N GLU A 131 -11.66 0.07 0.52
CA GLU A 131 -11.82 1.51 0.26
C GLU A 131 -10.91 1.99 -0.87
N TYR A 132 -9.69 1.46 -0.97
CA TYR A 132 -8.77 1.77 -2.05
C TYR A 132 -9.29 1.27 -3.40
N VAL A 133 -9.92 0.08 -3.43
CA VAL A 133 -10.60 -0.42 -4.64
C VAL A 133 -11.77 0.49 -5.05
N GLU A 134 -12.51 1.02 -4.09
CA GLU A 134 -13.55 2.01 -4.37
C GLU A 134 -12.96 3.29 -5.00
N ALA A 135 -11.82 3.78 -4.50
CA ALA A 135 -11.12 4.91 -5.12
C ALA A 135 -10.73 4.62 -6.57
N MET A 136 -10.19 3.42 -6.86
CA MET A 136 -9.83 2.98 -8.21
C MET A 136 -11.06 3.03 -9.15
N TRP A 137 -12.20 2.52 -8.67
CA TRP A 137 -13.44 2.57 -9.44
C TRP A 137 -13.91 4.01 -9.68
N ARG A 138 -13.91 4.87 -8.64
CA ARG A 138 -14.30 6.27 -8.76
C ARG A 138 -13.43 7.04 -9.75
N MET A 139 -12.13 6.76 -9.79
CA MET A 139 -11.20 7.36 -10.77
C MET A 139 -11.60 7.03 -12.20
N LEU A 140 -12.07 5.81 -12.47
CA LEU A 140 -12.53 5.39 -13.78
C LEU A 140 -13.94 5.95 -14.16
N GLN A 141 -14.64 6.59 -13.24
CA GLN A 141 -15.95 7.23 -13.51
C GLN A 141 -15.84 8.73 -13.81
N GLN A 142 -14.66 9.34 -13.67
CA GLN A 142 -14.49 10.76 -13.94
C GLN A 142 -14.60 11.07 -15.44
N GLU A 143 -14.92 12.32 -15.77
CA GLU A 143 -14.93 12.79 -17.15
C GLU A 143 -13.50 12.84 -17.74
N GLU A 144 -12.56 13.35 -16.94
CA GLU A 144 -11.15 13.48 -17.32
C GLU A 144 -10.24 12.54 -16.52
N PRO A 145 -9.31 11.84 -17.17
CA PRO A 145 -8.36 10.98 -16.49
C PRO A 145 -7.25 11.79 -15.81
N GLU A 146 -7.09 11.57 -14.52
CA GLU A 146 -6.02 12.19 -13.73
C GLU A 146 -5.27 11.14 -12.89
N TYR A 147 -4.24 11.56 -12.15
CA TYR A 147 -3.62 10.76 -11.10
C TYR A 147 -3.94 11.31 -9.73
N TYR A 148 -4.02 10.41 -8.75
CA TYR A 148 -4.44 10.72 -7.39
C TYR A 148 -3.59 10.00 -6.37
N VAL A 149 -3.22 10.69 -5.29
CA VAL A 149 -2.70 10.07 -4.06
C VAL A 149 -3.87 9.47 -3.29
N ILE A 150 -3.80 8.16 -3.06
CA ILE A 150 -4.79 7.42 -2.27
C ILE A 150 -4.13 6.98 -0.96
N ALA A 151 -4.54 7.61 0.13
CA ALA A 151 -3.93 7.50 1.45
C ALA A 151 -4.96 7.77 2.55
N THR A 152 -4.66 7.38 3.78
CA THR A 152 -5.51 7.75 4.94
C THR A 152 -5.21 9.14 5.47
N GLY A 153 -4.05 9.70 5.13
CA GLY A 153 -3.54 10.96 5.66
C GLY A 153 -2.98 10.85 7.09
N LYS A 154 -2.75 9.63 7.58
CA LYS A 154 -2.21 9.38 8.93
C LYS A 154 -1.04 8.40 8.86
N ARG A 155 0.06 8.75 9.49
CA ARG A 155 1.22 7.88 9.64
C ARG A 155 1.27 7.27 11.04
N HIS A 156 1.68 6.03 11.11
CA HIS A 156 1.90 5.28 12.33
C HIS A 156 3.23 4.53 12.24
N SER A 157 3.89 4.30 13.36
CA SER A 157 5.09 3.45 13.39
C SER A 157 4.72 1.97 13.28
N LEU A 158 5.65 1.16 12.80
CA LEU A 158 5.46 -0.30 12.83
C LEU A 158 5.41 -0.81 14.28
N GLU A 159 6.10 -0.14 15.23
CA GLU A 159 5.97 -0.45 16.66
C GLU A 159 4.54 -0.27 17.15
N GLU A 160 3.89 0.86 16.80
CA GLU A 160 2.48 1.12 17.14
C GLU A 160 1.54 0.08 16.52
N PHE A 161 1.81 -0.33 15.28
CA PHE A 161 1.05 -1.41 14.63
C PHE A 161 1.20 -2.74 15.39
N VAL A 162 2.41 -3.14 15.74
CA VAL A 162 2.70 -4.35 16.54
C VAL A 162 2.00 -4.29 17.88
N GLU A 163 2.14 -3.18 18.62
CA GLU A 163 1.51 -2.98 19.91
C GLU A 163 -0.01 -3.10 19.82
N THR A 164 -0.62 -2.48 18.81
CA THR A 164 -2.07 -2.54 18.58
C THR A 164 -2.53 -3.98 18.32
N VAL A 165 -1.81 -4.75 17.48
CA VAL A 165 -2.15 -6.15 17.19
C VAL A 165 -2.06 -7.01 18.45
N PHE A 166 -0.94 -6.98 19.16
CA PHE A 166 -0.74 -7.84 20.34
C PHE A 166 -1.69 -7.47 21.47
N SER A 167 -1.92 -6.17 21.71
CA SER A 167 -2.87 -5.70 22.73
C SER A 167 -4.31 -6.14 22.41
N SER A 168 -4.71 -6.19 21.12
CA SER A 168 -6.05 -6.63 20.72
C SER A 168 -6.35 -8.09 21.04
N VAL A 169 -5.30 -8.92 21.22
CA VAL A 169 -5.41 -10.32 21.64
C VAL A 169 -4.97 -10.54 23.10
N GLY A 170 -4.79 -9.47 23.88
CA GLY A 170 -4.47 -9.53 25.30
C GLY A 170 -3.01 -9.87 25.63
N LEU A 171 -2.08 -9.67 24.69
CA LEU A 171 -0.66 -9.99 24.85
C LEU A 171 0.19 -8.71 24.92
N ASN A 172 1.31 -8.77 25.67
CA ASN A 172 2.35 -7.76 25.60
C ASN A 172 3.35 -8.14 24.48
N TRP A 173 3.46 -7.35 23.43
CA TRP A 173 4.30 -7.66 22.28
C TRP A 173 5.78 -7.84 22.64
N ARG A 174 6.28 -7.13 23.67
CA ARG A 174 7.69 -7.21 24.09
C ARG A 174 8.08 -8.61 24.60
N ASP A 175 7.11 -9.38 25.04
CA ASP A 175 7.34 -10.76 25.49
C ASP A 175 7.44 -11.76 24.33
N HIS A 176 7.02 -11.36 23.12
CA HIS A 176 6.85 -12.26 21.98
C HIS A 176 7.64 -11.85 20.72
N VAL A 177 8.13 -10.60 20.65
CA VAL A 177 8.86 -10.07 19.51
C VAL A 177 10.35 -9.96 19.79
N ILE A 178 11.19 -10.35 18.82
CA ILE A 178 12.63 -10.17 18.80
C ILE A 178 12.97 -9.20 17.69
N LEU A 179 13.69 -8.13 18.02
CA LEU A 179 14.25 -7.23 17.04
C LEU A 179 15.55 -7.82 16.52
N ASP A 180 15.55 -8.22 15.24
CA ASP A 180 16.66 -8.90 14.60
C ASP A 180 17.39 -7.93 13.63
N PRO A 181 18.63 -7.52 13.96
CA PRO A 181 19.40 -6.61 13.13
C PRO A 181 19.69 -7.18 11.71
N THR A 182 19.67 -8.50 11.52
CA THR A 182 19.90 -9.12 10.21
C THR A 182 18.76 -8.87 9.22
N LEU A 183 17.59 -8.47 9.73
CA LEU A 183 16.42 -8.11 8.92
C LEU A 183 16.36 -6.63 8.53
N LEU A 184 17.35 -5.83 8.93
CA LEU A 184 17.44 -4.43 8.55
C LEU A 184 17.74 -4.30 7.05
N ARG A 185 17.03 -3.40 6.39
CA ARG A 185 17.25 -3.11 4.97
C ARG A 185 18.16 -1.89 4.81
N PRO A 186 19.19 -1.95 3.93
CA PRO A 186 20.15 -0.84 3.79
C PRO A 186 19.53 0.49 3.36
N MET A 187 18.41 0.45 2.66
CA MET A 187 17.73 1.63 2.10
C MET A 187 16.26 1.68 2.52
N ASP A 188 15.98 1.40 3.80
CA ASP A 188 14.61 1.47 4.30
C ASP A 188 14.05 2.90 4.19
N ILE A 189 12.81 3.00 3.75
CA ILE A 189 12.05 4.25 3.78
C ILE A 189 11.61 4.45 5.24
N MET A 190 12.09 5.50 5.88
CA MET A 190 11.78 5.75 7.30
C MET A 190 10.37 6.26 7.48
N ALA A 191 9.90 7.15 6.62
CA ALA A 191 8.53 7.66 6.64
C ALA A 191 7.89 7.59 5.24
N GLY A 192 6.66 7.07 5.19
CA GLY A 192 5.86 7.03 3.97
C GLY A 192 4.38 7.28 4.29
N TRP A 193 3.89 8.50 4.01
CA TRP A 193 2.51 8.90 4.22
C TRP A 193 2.06 9.93 3.20
N GLY A 194 0.74 9.99 2.92
CA GLY A 194 0.19 10.77 1.83
C GLY A 194 -0.84 11.80 2.24
N ASN A 195 -1.00 12.82 1.40
CA ASN A 195 -2.07 13.81 1.49
C ASN A 195 -3.15 13.50 0.44
N PRO A 196 -4.31 12.94 0.82
CA PRO A 196 -5.39 12.58 -0.11
C PRO A 196 -6.31 13.74 -0.47
N ALA A 197 -5.92 15.00 -0.26
CA ALA A 197 -6.80 16.15 -0.44
C ALA A 197 -7.41 16.25 -1.85
N LYS A 198 -6.66 15.91 -2.90
CA LYS A 198 -7.17 15.90 -4.27
C LYS A 198 -8.23 14.81 -4.48
N ALA A 199 -7.99 13.60 -3.97
CA ALA A 199 -8.97 12.52 -4.03
C ALA A 199 -10.25 12.87 -3.25
N CYS A 200 -10.12 13.50 -2.09
CA CYS A 200 -11.25 14.00 -1.32
C CYS A 200 -12.06 15.03 -2.10
N GLY A 201 -11.41 16.04 -2.66
CA GLY A 201 -12.09 17.14 -3.36
C GLY A 201 -12.69 16.74 -4.71
N LYS A 202 -11.99 15.96 -5.52
CA LYS A 202 -12.42 15.61 -6.88
C LYS A 202 -13.23 14.31 -6.96
N LEU A 203 -12.84 13.27 -6.21
CA LEU A 203 -13.53 11.99 -6.24
C LEU A 203 -14.61 11.86 -5.16
N GLY A 204 -14.68 12.80 -4.22
CA GLY A 204 -15.51 12.64 -3.02
C GLY A 204 -15.10 11.43 -2.18
N TRP A 205 -13.83 11.00 -2.29
CA TRP A 205 -13.31 9.81 -1.60
C TRP A 205 -12.45 10.19 -0.40
N GLN A 206 -12.72 9.53 0.71
CA GLN A 206 -11.92 9.65 1.92
C GLN A 206 -11.88 8.31 2.65
N ALA A 207 -10.69 7.84 3.02
CA ALA A 207 -10.55 6.64 3.84
C ALA A 207 -11.22 6.83 5.20
N GLN A 208 -12.20 6.00 5.52
CA GLN A 208 -12.91 5.99 6.80
C GLN A 208 -12.13 5.19 7.85
N TYR A 209 -11.59 4.03 7.44
CA TYR A 209 -10.83 3.15 8.31
C TYR A 209 -9.36 3.58 8.37
N LYS A 210 -8.83 3.62 9.61
CA LYS A 210 -7.44 3.96 9.91
C LYS A 210 -6.71 2.72 10.45
N MET A 211 -5.42 2.82 10.72
CA MET A 211 -4.56 1.70 11.12
C MET A 211 -5.19 0.83 12.23
N HIS A 212 -5.76 1.43 13.27
CA HIS A 212 -6.38 0.68 14.37
C HIS A 212 -7.62 -0.14 13.92
N ASP A 213 -8.44 0.43 13.04
CA ASP A 213 -9.59 -0.29 12.48
C ASP A 213 -9.13 -1.43 11.57
N VAL A 214 -8.11 -1.18 10.77
CA VAL A 214 -7.49 -2.18 9.89
C VAL A 214 -6.96 -3.35 10.71
N VAL A 215 -6.21 -3.08 11.77
CA VAL A 215 -5.72 -4.12 12.69
C VAL A 215 -6.86 -4.94 13.27
N ARG A 216 -7.91 -4.28 13.79
CA ARG A 216 -9.07 -4.95 14.37
C ARG A 216 -9.70 -5.91 13.36
N MET A 217 -10.00 -5.44 12.14
CA MET A 217 -10.63 -6.26 11.10
C MET A 217 -9.75 -7.45 10.66
N MET A 218 -8.43 -7.25 10.57
CA MET A 218 -7.50 -8.32 10.22
C MET A 218 -7.42 -9.38 11.32
N VAL A 219 -7.34 -8.97 12.59
CA VAL A 219 -7.28 -9.88 13.74
C VAL A 219 -8.59 -10.67 13.91
N GLU A 220 -9.73 -10.02 13.80
CA GLU A 220 -11.06 -10.68 13.89
C GLU A 220 -11.19 -11.77 12.83
N THR A 221 -10.82 -11.47 11.57
CA THR A 221 -10.89 -12.44 10.48
C THR A 221 -9.93 -13.61 10.68
N GLN A 222 -8.68 -13.32 11.10
CA GLN A 222 -7.66 -14.36 11.32
C GLN A 222 -8.04 -15.29 12.48
N SER A 223 -8.60 -14.74 13.57
CA SER A 223 -9.05 -15.51 14.73
C SER A 223 -10.24 -16.40 14.39
N THR A 224 -11.18 -15.93 13.57
CA THR A 224 -12.33 -16.73 13.14
C THR A 224 -11.89 -17.88 12.22
N ALA A 225 -10.94 -17.65 11.33
CA ALA A 225 -10.39 -18.70 10.46
C ALA A 225 -9.67 -19.80 11.24
N ALA A 226 -8.95 -19.43 12.31
CA ALA A 226 -8.26 -20.38 13.19
C ALA A 226 -9.21 -21.22 14.06
N ALA A 227 -10.42 -20.74 14.34
CA ALA A 227 -11.43 -21.45 15.15
C ALA A 227 -12.23 -22.50 14.31
N VAL A 228 -12.12 -22.49 12.99
CA VAL A 228 -12.83 -23.40 12.08
C VAL A 228 -11.96 -24.61 11.65
N LEU A 229 -10.66 -24.58 11.95
CA LEU A 229 -9.70 -25.67 11.71
C LEU A 229 -9.46 -26.48 12.97
#